data_73df5e1ce98ed16c47d09a7dc1b3192d
#
_entry.id   73df5e1ce98ed16c47d09a7dc1b3192d
#
_cell.length_a   1.000
_cell.length_b   1.000
_cell.length_c   1.000
_cell.angle_alpha   90.00
_cell.angle_beta   90.00
_cell.angle_gamma   90.00
#
_symmetry.space_group_name_H-M   'P 1'
#
loop_
_entity.id
_entity.type
_entity.pdbx_description
1 polymer ?
#
loop_
_entity_poly.entity_id
_entity_poly.type
_entity_poly.pdbx_seq_one_letter_code
_entity_poly.pdbx_strand_id
1 'polypeptide(L)'
;MENIITNIELNRIFEREAISNDIKQILGDFDSKCKDLTYKKGIYIYGSPGSGKTTFVTNLLKDMNYDVIKYDAGDVRNTGLINTITSNNISNRNVLDMMTKNVKRIAIVMDEIDGMNNGDKGGISALVKLIRQKKTKKQKLEIFTMNPIICIGNCCVDKKIREL
;
A
#
# COMPACT_ATOMS: atom_id res chain seq x y z
N MET A 1 10.79 -29.36 18.55
CA MET A 1 9.67 -28.41 18.73
C MET A 1 10.18 -27.08 18.26
N GLU A 2 9.89 -26.70 17.03
CA GLU A 2 10.18 -25.36 16.52
C GLU A 2 9.22 -24.38 17.20
N ASN A 3 9.76 -23.46 17.98
CA ASN A 3 8.99 -22.36 18.54
C ASN A 3 8.54 -21.47 17.37
N ILE A 4 7.33 -21.67 16.88
CA ILE A 4 6.70 -20.77 15.94
C ILE A 4 6.41 -19.49 16.71
N ILE A 5 7.35 -18.55 16.64
CA ILE A 5 7.14 -17.20 17.17
C ILE A 5 5.99 -16.59 16.38
N THR A 6 4.89 -16.30 17.03
CA THR A 6 3.72 -15.72 16.37
C THR A 6 4.01 -14.27 15.96
N ASN A 7 3.31 -13.77 14.92
CA ASN A 7 3.43 -12.36 14.50
C ASN A 7 3.17 -11.37 15.65
N ILE A 8 2.33 -11.75 16.61
CA ILE A 8 2.02 -10.94 17.80
C ILE A 8 3.26 -10.81 18.69
N GLU A 9 3.96 -11.91 18.93
CA GLU A 9 5.19 -11.91 19.74
C GLU A 9 6.30 -11.10 19.08
N LEU A 10 6.47 -11.24 17.75
CA LEU A 10 7.43 -10.44 16.99
C LEU A 10 7.13 -8.94 17.08
N ASN A 11 5.88 -8.54 16.94
CA ASN A 11 5.49 -7.13 17.04
C ASN A 11 5.74 -6.56 18.44
N ARG A 12 5.57 -7.37 19.48
CA ARG A 12 5.88 -7.01 20.87
C ARG A 12 7.38 -6.86 21.11
N ILE A 13 8.18 -7.84 20.63
CA ILE A 13 9.65 -7.82 20.77
C ILE A 13 10.25 -6.58 20.07
N PHE A 14 9.70 -6.20 18.91
CA PHE A 14 10.17 -5.05 18.13
C PHE A 14 9.43 -3.75 18.45
N GLU A 15 8.62 -3.70 19.50
CA GLU A 15 7.85 -2.52 19.93
C GLU A 15 7.00 -1.88 18.81
N ARG A 16 6.41 -2.72 17.94
CA ARG A 16 5.62 -2.29 16.77
C ARG A 16 4.11 -2.34 16.98
N GLU A 17 3.67 -2.62 18.19
CA GLU A 17 2.23 -2.77 18.49
C GLU A 17 1.44 -1.49 18.18
N ALA A 18 1.98 -0.32 18.56
CA ALA A 18 1.34 0.95 18.28
C ALA A 18 1.18 1.17 16.78
N ILE A 19 2.25 0.98 16.00
CA ILE A 19 2.24 1.13 14.53
C ILE A 19 1.27 0.12 13.90
N SER A 20 1.26 -1.12 14.40
CA SER A 20 0.33 -2.16 13.93
C SER A 20 -1.13 -1.75 14.13
N ASN A 21 -1.45 -1.19 15.31
CA ASN A 21 -2.81 -0.74 15.64
C ASN A 21 -3.23 0.45 14.78
N ASP A 22 -2.33 1.42 14.56
CA ASP A 22 -2.59 2.58 13.70
C ASP A 22 -2.91 2.15 12.26
N ILE A 23 -2.11 1.23 11.70
CA ILE A 23 -2.34 0.71 10.35
C ILE A 23 -3.67 -0.05 10.29
N LYS A 24 -3.96 -0.90 11.29
CA LYS A 24 -5.23 -1.63 11.36
C LYS A 24 -6.43 -0.70 11.41
N GLN A 25 -6.35 0.38 12.17
CA GLN A 25 -7.40 1.40 12.23
C GLN A 25 -7.60 2.09 10.89
N ILE A 26 -6.51 2.54 10.24
CA ILE A 26 -6.58 3.19 8.92
C ILE A 26 -7.21 2.25 7.88
N LEU A 27 -6.78 0.98 7.85
CA LEU A 27 -7.29 -0.01 6.91
C LEU A 27 -8.75 -0.39 7.21
N GLY A 28 -9.16 -0.46 8.49
CA GLY A 28 -10.54 -0.69 8.89
C GLY A 28 -11.48 0.42 8.42
N ASP A 29 -11.02 1.67 8.51
CA ASP A 29 -11.77 2.84 8.05
C ASP A 29 -11.81 2.95 6.52
N PHE A 30 -10.86 2.33 5.83
CA PHE A 30 -10.68 2.49 4.39
C PHE A 30 -11.93 2.10 3.60
N ASP A 31 -12.60 1.02 3.96
CA ASP A 31 -13.76 0.52 3.24
C ASP A 31 -14.93 1.50 3.24
N SER A 32 -15.17 2.16 4.37
CA SER A 32 -16.23 3.16 4.49
C SER A 32 -15.89 4.45 3.76
N LYS A 33 -14.59 4.78 3.65
CA LYS A 33 -14.08 6.06 3.13
C LYS A 33 -13.42 5.96 1.75
N CYS A 34 -13.29 4.76 1.17
CA CYS A 34 -12.58 4.57 -0.11
C CYS A 34 -13.18 5.37 -1.28
N LYS A 35 -14.48 5.63 -1.27
CA LYS A 35 -15.17 6.47 -2.27
C LYS A 35 -15.02 7.96 -2.03
N ASP A 36 -14.61 8.36 -0.84
CA ASP A 36 -14.39 9.77 -0.52
C ASP A 36 -13.11 10.27 -1.21
N LEU A 37 -13.25 11.28 -2.03
CA LEU A 37 -12.15 11.91 -2.77
C LEU A 37 -11.21 12.72 -1.86
N THR A 38 -11.67 13.08 -0.68
CA THR A 38 -10.88 13.83 0.31
C THR A 38 -10.08 12.91 1.23
N TYR A 39 -10.37 11.61 1.23
CA TYR A 39 -9.66 10.62 2.04
C TYR A 39 -8.31 10.26 1.41
N LYS A 40 -7.27 10.14 2.23
CA LYS A 40 -5.95 9.68 1.78
C LYS A 40 -5.98 8.17 1.56
N LYS A 41 -5.49 7.73 0.40
CA LYS A 41 -5.58 6.32 -0.03
C LYS A 41 -4.25 5.58 0.06
N GLY A 42 -3.23 6.21 0.60
CA GLY A 42 -1.89 5.66 0.76
C GLY A 42 -1.37 5.76 2.18
N ILE A 43 -0.55 4.79 2.53
CA ILE A 43 0.23 4.73 3.77
C ILE A 43 1.70 4.66 3.37
N TYR A 44 2.54 5.50 3.95
CA TYR A 44 3.99 5.43 3.76
C TYR A 44 4.67 4.93 5.03
N ILE A 45 5.41 3.83 4.89
CA ILE A 45 6.16 3.19 5.97
C ILE A 45 7.65 3.29 5.64
N TYR A 46 8.41 3.90 6.54
CA TYR A 46 9.84 4.09 6.35
C TYR A 46 10.65 3.64 7.57
N GLY A 47 11.93 3.38 7.36
CA GLY A 47 12.86 2.98 8.41
C GLY A 47 14.16 2.43 7.84
N SER A 48 15.12 2.10 8.70
CA SER A 48 16.43 1.62 8.27
C SER A 48 16.35 0.35 7.41
N PRO A 49 17.26 0.17 6.45
CA PRO A 49 17.38 -1.08 5.69
C PRO A 49 17.51 -2.28 6.64
N GLY A 50 16.94 -3.42 6.26
CA GLY A 50 16.99 -4.64 7.07
C GLY A 50 16.10 -4.67 8.32
N SER A 51 15.34 -3.60 8.60
CA SER A 51 14.44 -3.57 9.76
C SER A 51 13.18 -4.46 9.63
N GLY A 52 13.02 -5.19 8.54
CA GLY A 52 11.90 -6.12 8.34
C GLY A 52 10.57 -5.46 8.01
N LYS A 53 10.56 -4.25 7.42
CA LYS A 53 9.35 -3.49 7.05
C LYS A 53 8.41 -4.28 6.15
N THR A 54 8.94 -4.85 5.07
CA THR A 54 8.17 -5.61 4.08
C THR A 54 7.51 -6.83 4.69
N THR A 55 8.25 -7.58 5.50
CA THR A 55 7.72 -8.76 6.21
C THR A 55 6.64 -8.36 7.19
N PHE A 56 6.86 -7.28 7.97
CA PHE A 56 5.89 -6.75 8.91
C PHE A 56 4.57 -6.38 8.22
N VAL A 57 4.64 -5.59 7.15
CA VAL A 57 3.45 -5.16 6.39
C VAL A 57 2.71 -6.34 5.78
N THR A 58 3.45 -7.25 5.15
CA THR A 58 2.86 -8.43 4.49
C THR A 58 2.14 -9.33 5.50
N ASN A 59 2.75 -9.57 6.67
CA ASN A 59 2.13 -10.38 7.71
C ASN A 59 0.89 -9.68 8.29
N LEU A 60 0.99 -8.38 8.57
CA LEU A 60 -0.13 -7.59 9.07
C LEU A 60 -1.35 -7.63 8.12
N LEU A 61 -1.12 -7.49 6.82
CA LEU A 61 -2.18 -7.54 5.81
C LEU A 61 -2.80 -8.94 5.71
N LYS A 62 -1.98 -9.99 5.80
CA LYS A 62 -2.47 -11.39 5.85
C LYS A 62 -3.33 -11.64 7.09
N ASP A 63 -2.89 -11.16 8.26
CA ASP A 63 -3.65 -11.29 9.52
C ASP A 63 -5.01 -10.57 9.43
N MET A 64 -5.10 -9.49 8.63
CA MET A 64 -6.35 -8.77 8.35
C MET A 64 -7.16 -9.36 7.18
N ASN A 65 -6.76 -10.52 6.66
CA ASN A 65 -7.41 -11.22 5.53
C ASN A 65 -7.40 -10.41 4.23
N TYR A 66 -6.33 -9.64 3.97
CA TYR A 66 -6.10 -9.00 2.68
C TYR A 66 -5.34 -9.92 1.73
N ASP A 67 -5.71 -9.86 0.45
CA ASP A 67 -4.88 -10.38 -0.65
C ASP A 67 -3.86 -9.31 -1.04
N VAL A 68 -2.57 -9.67 -1.03
CA VAL A 68 -1.46 -8.71 -1.18
C VAL A 68 -0.87 -8.80 -2.57
N ILE A 69 -0.96 -7.71 -3.32
CA ILE A 69 -0.26 -7.55 -4.59
C ILE A 69 0.99 -6.70 -4.34
N LYS A 70 2.15 -7.33 -4.48
CA LYS A 70 3.44 -6.67 -4.26
C LYS A 70 4.07 -6.23 -5.58
N TYR A 71 4.55 -4.99 -5.60
CA TYR A 71 5.36 -4.42 -6.68
C TYR A 71 6.67 -3.90 -6.10
N ASP A 72 7.76 -4.14 -6.81
CA ASP A 72 9.07 -3.61 -6.49
C ASP A 72 9.37 -2.34 -7.31
N ALA A 73 10.38 -1.56 -6.90
CA ALA A 73 10.77 -0.34 -7.61
C ALA A 73 11.06 -0.56 -9.10
N GLY A 74 11.53 -1.75 -9.48
CA GLY A 74 11.76 -2.16 -10.86
C GLY A 74 10.50 -2.23 -11.70
N ASP A 75 9.41 -2.71 -11.10
CA ASP A 75 8.12 -2.90 -11.77
C ASP A 75 7.41 -1.56 -12.03
N VAL A 76 7.55 -0.62 -11.11
CA VAL A 76 6.82 0.68 -11.12
C VAL A 76 7.46 1.72 -12.05
N ARG A 77 8.63 1.44 -12.64
CA ARG A 77 9.28 2.33 -13.62
C ARG A 77 8.43 2.59 -14.85
N ASN A 78 7.47 1.73 -15.13
CA ASN A 78 6.60 1.87 -16.27
C ASN A 78 5.28 2.55 -15.90
N THR A 79 4.98 3.72 -16.46
CA THR A 79 3.69 4.40 -16.28
C THR A 79 2.50 3.52 -16.68
N GLY A 80 2.73 2.53 -17.56
CA GLY A 80 1.76 1.49 -17.92
C GLY A 80 1.29 0.65 -16.73
N LEU A 81 2.17 0.38 -15.76
CA LEU A 81 1.79 -0.39 -14.58
C LEU A 81 0.77 0.35 -13.70
N ILE A 82 0.90 1.66 -13.55
CA ILE A 82 -0.05 2.46 -12.77
C ILE A 82 -1.43 2.42 -13.42
N ASN A 83 -1.48 2.45 -14.76
CA ASN A 83 -2.72 2.25 -15.48
C ASN A 83 -3.28 0.83 -15.29
N THR A 84 -2.42 -0.18 -15.23
CA THR A 84 -2.81 -1.56 -14.94
C THR A 84 -3.34 -1.71 -13.52
N ILE A 85 -2.70 -1.10 -12.53
CA ILE A 85 -3.17 -1.07 -11.15
C ILE A 85 -4.57 -0.44 -11.07
N THR A 86 -4.81 0.64 -11.81
CA THR A 86 -6.12 1.31 -11.82
C THR A 86 -7.18 0.53 -12.59
N SER A 87 -6.86 -0.07 -13.72
CA SER A 87 -7.80 -0.88 -14.50
C SER A 87 -8.14 -2.20 -13.78
N ASN A 88 -7.16 -2.81 -13.14
CA ASN A 88 -7.34 -4.04 -12.38
C ASN A 88 -8.12 -3.85 -11.06
N ASN A 89 -8.21 -2.63 -10.55
CA ASN A 89 -9.03 -2.32 -9.36
C ASN A 89 -10.52 -2.71 -9.52
N ILE A 90 -10.99 -2.87 -10.75
CA ILE A 90 -12.39 -3.21 -11.04
C ILE A 90 -12.55 -4.72 -11.28
N SER A 91 -11.54 -5.42 -11.77
CA SER A 91 -11.68 -6.79 -12.30
C SER A 91 -10.84 -7.87 -11.61
N ASN A 92 -9.83 -7.52 -10.81
CA ASN A 92 -8.99 -8.54 -10.15
C ASN A 92 -9.59 -9.01 -8.81
N ARG A 93 -10.83 -9.44 -8.85
CA ARG A 93 -11.28 -10.44 -7.88
C ARG A 93 -10.70 -11.77 -8.35
N ASN A 94 -9.91 -12.41 -7.52
CA ASN A 94 -9.42 -13.74 -7.81
C ASN A 94 -10.62 -14.64 -8.18
N VAL A 95 -10.61 -15.22 -9.38
CA VAL A 95 -11.75 -16.03 -9.88
C VAL A 95 -12.07 -17.15 -8.89
N LEU A 96 -11.07 -17.69 -8.19
CA LEU A 96 -11.24 -18.70 -7.15
C LEU A 96 -12.01 -18.15 -5.93
N ASP A 97 -11.77 -16.92 -5.52
CA ASP A 97 -12.48 -16.28 -4.41
C ASP A 97 -13.95 -15.97 -4.78
N MET A 98 -14.20 -15.67 -6.05
CA MET A 98 -15.58 -15.53 -6.54
C MET A 98 -16.35 -16.85 -6.49
N MET A 99 -15.68 -17.99 -6.71
CA MET A 99 -16.30 -19.32 -6.62
C MET A 99 -16.53 -19.75 -5.17
N THR A 100 -15.68 -19.34 -4.24
CA THR A 100 -15.76 -19.75 -2.82
C THR A 100 -16.59 -18.81 -1.95
N LYS A 101 -17.17 -17.74 -2.50
CA LYS A 101 -17.90 -16.67 -1.78
C LYS A 101 -17.07 -15.95 -0.70
N ASN A 102 -15.78 -16.20 -0.63
CA ASN A 102 -14.88 -15.61 0.36
C ASN A 102 -14.05 -14.50 -0.29
N VAL A 103 -14.70 -13.38 -0.59
CA VAL A 103 -14.08 -12.26 -1.29
C VAL A 103 -13.09 -11.56 -0.36
N LYS A 104 -11.79 -11.82 -0.53
CA LYS A 104 -10.73 -11.09 0.16
C LYS A 104 -10.60 -9.68 -0.40
N ARG A 105 -10.21 -8.76 0.48
CA ARG A 105 -9.86 -7.39 0.08
C ARG A 105 -8.47 -7.38 -0.51
N ILE A 106 -8.22 -6.52 -1.49
CA ILE A 106 -6.91 -6.39 -2.12
C ILE A 106 -6.19 -5.19 -1.49
N ALA A 107 -4.93 -5.38 -1.10
CA ALA A 107 -4.02 -4.31 -0.72
C ALA A 107 -2.80 -4.33 -1.65
N ILE A 108 -2.36 -3.15 -2.08
CA ILE A 108 -1.21 -3.00 -2.97
C ILE A 108 -0.03 -2.56 -2.13
N VAL A 109 1.06 -3.33 -2.18
CA VAL A 109 2.33 -3.00 -1.50
C VAL A 109 3.36 -2.62 -2.55
N MET A 110 3.90 -1.42 -2.42
CA MET A 110 4.99 -0.91 -3.25
C MET A 110 6.26 -0.83 -2.42
N ASP A 111 7.19 -1.73 -2.70
CA ASP A 111 8.44 -1.85 -1.96
C ASP A 111 9.56 -1.04 -2.62
N GLU A 112 10.51 -0.57 -1.82
CA GLU A 112 11.71 0.15 -2.26
C GLU A 112 11.44 1.37 -3.15
N ILE A 113 10.38 2.15 -2.86
CA ILE A 113 10.02 3.30 -3.70
C ILE A 113 11.10 4.38 -3.79
N ASP A 114 12.08 4.37 -2.88
CA ASP A 114 13.25 5.25 -2.93
C ASP A 114 14.10 5.01 -4.19
N GLY A 115 14.14 3.78 -4.67
CA GLY A 115 14.85 3.39 -5.89
C GLY A 115 14.25 3.98 -7.18
N MET A 116 13.02 4.48 -7.12
CA MET A 116 12.35 5.11 -8.26
C MET A 116 12.87 6.51 -8.59
N ASN A 117 13.63 7.14 -7.68
CA ASN A 117 14.09 8.52 -7.88
C ASN A 117 15.19 8.67 -8.94
N ASN A 118 15.90 7.60 -9.29
CA ASN A 118 17.12 7.65 -10.07
C ASN A 118 16.96 7.59 -11.61
N GLY A 119 15.76 7.52 -12.16
CA GLY A 119 15.60 7.41 -13.62
C GLY A 119 14.25 7.81 -14.20
N ASP A 120 13.17 7.68 -13.46
CA ASP A 120 11.82 7.87 -14.01
C ASP A 120 11.03 8.97 -13.29
N LYS A 121 11.02 10.14 -13.93
CA LYS A 121 10.25 11.31 -13.42
C LYS A 121 8.74 11.10 -13.43
N GLY A 122 8.23 10.01 -14.02
CA GLY A 122 6.80 9.76 -14.22
C GLY A 122 6.13 8.90 -13.14
N GLY A 123 6.80 7.84 -12.66
CA GLY A 123 6.21 6.81 -11.80
C GLY A 123 5.73 7.34 -10.45
N ILE A 124 6.61 8.00 -9.69
CA ILE A 124 6.22 8.59 -8.37
C ILE A 124 5.13 9.65 -8.53
N SER A 125 5.23 10.51 -9.55
CA SER A 125 4.23 11.55 -9.77
C SER A 125 2.85 10.96 -10.11
N ALA A 126 2.81 9.85 -10.83
CA ALA A 126 1.57 9.15 -11.12
C ALA A 126 1.02 8.43 -9.88
N LEU A 127 1.88 7.82 -9.06
CA LEU A 127 1.51 7.23 -7.79
C LEU A 127 0.94 8.28 -6.81
N VAL A 128 1.61 9.42 -6.67
CA VAL A 128 1.12 10.55 -5.86
C VAL A 128 -0.26 11.00 -6.35
N LYS A 129 -0.46 11.13 -7.66
CA LYS A 129 -1.78 11.47 -8.23
C LYS A 129 -2.85 10.44 -7.86
N LEU A 130 -2.51 9.17 -7.81
CA LEU A 130 -3.43 8.08 -7.49
C LEU A 130 -3.88 8.08 -6.02
N ILE A 131 -2.96 8.43 -5.11
CA ILE A 131 -3.13 8.31 -3.65
C ILE A 131 -3.65 9.61 -3.01
N ARG A 132 -3.21 10.78 -3.52
CA ARG A 132 -3.48 12.08 -2.89
C ARG A 132 -4.95 12.41 -2.76
N GLN A 133 -5.26 13.25 -1.78
CA GLN A 133 -6.57 13.87 -1.65
C GLN A 133 -6.90 14.72 -2.89
N LYS A 134 -8.15 14.69 -3.34
CA LYS A 134 -8.65 15.45 -4.48
C LYS A 134 -9.33 16.73 -4.01
N LYS A 135 -8.57 17.82 -3.86
CA LYS A 135 -9.07 19.10 -3.31
C LYS A 135 -9.65 20.02 -4.38
N THR A 136 -9.04 20.08 -5.57
CA THR A 136 -9.45 20.99 -6.64
C THR A 136 -10.38 20.31 -7.66
N LYS A 137 -11.16 21.12 -8.42
CA LYS A 137 -12.04 20.60 -9.48
C LYS A 137 -11.27 19.75 -10.51
N LYS A 138 -10.06 20.17 -10.90
CA LYS A 138 -9.20 19.40 -11.82
C LYS A 138 -8.76 18.07 -11.21
N GLN A 139 -8.38 18.07 -9.94
CA GLN A 139 -7.97 16.84 -9.24
C GLN A 139 -9.10 15.84 -9.08
N LYS A 140 -10.35 16.30 -8.92
CA LYS A 140 -11.52 15.42 -8.81
C LYS A 140 -11.80 14.60 -10.09
N LEU A 141 -11.27 15.06 -11.23
CA LEU A 141 -11.35 14.36 -12.51
C LEU A 141 -10.21 13.33 -12.70
N GLU A 142 -9.21 13.34 -11.82
CA GLU A 142 -8.11 12.37 -11.88
C GLU A 142 -8.56 11.01 -11.40
N ILE A 143 -7.94 9.97 -11.95
CA ILE A 143 -8.13 8.58 -11.52
C ILE A 143 -7.66 8.43 -10.07
N PHE A 144 -8.35 7.61 -9.29
CA PHE A 144 -7.99 7.27 -7.92
C PHE A 144 -8.12 5.75 -7.70
N THR A 145 -7.44 5.26 -6.68
CA THR A 145 -7.52 3.84 -6.31
C THR A 145 -8.71 3.55 -5.40
N MET A 146 -9.29 2.36 -5.57
CA MET A 146 -10.30 1.80 -4.66
C MET A 146 -9.67 0.87 -3.63
N ASN A 147 -8.39 0.51 -3.80
CA ASN A 147 -7.64 -0.35 -2.89
C ASN A 147 -6.61 0.48 -2.11
N PRO A 148 -6.32 0.14 -0.85
CA PRO A 148 -5.26 0.80 -0.10
C PRO A 148 -3.90 0.50 -0.72
N ILE A 149 -3.06 1.54 -0.82
CA ILE A 149 -1.69 1.43 -1.33
C ILE A 149 -0.73 1.68 -0.17
N ILE A 150 0.12 0.71 0.11
CA ILE A 150 1.14 0.81 1.15
C ILE A 150 2.50 0.92 0.46
N CYS A 151 3.15 2.05 0.68
CA CYS A 151 4.46 2.36 0.13
C CYS A 151 5.53 2.13 1.20
N ILE A 152 6.59 1.42 0.85
CA ILE A 152 7.70 1.10 1.75
C ILE A 152 8.97 1.75 1.21
N GLY A 153 9.69 2.46 2.09
CA GLY A 153 10.95 3.10 1.75
C GLY A 153 11.96 3.08 2.89
N ASN A 154 13.17 3.55 2.60
CA ASN A 154 14.23 3.65 3.60
C ASN A 154 14.38 5.07 4.17
N CYS A 155 13.90 6.08 3.44
CA CYS A 155 14.06 7.49 3.79
C CYS A 155 12.73 8.25 3.81
N CYS A 156 12.59 9.20 4.72
CA CYS A 156 11.45 10.12 4.77
C CYS A 156 11.73 11.50 4.11
N VAL A 157 12.91 11.69 3.51
CA VAL A 157 13.48 13.02 3.22
C VAL A 157 13.08 13.58 1.86
N ASP A 158 12.60 12.78 0.92
CA ASP A 158 12.23 13.25 -0.41
C ASP A 158 10.97 14.12 -0.41
N LYS A 159 11.09 15.35 -0.96
CA LYS A 159 9.96 16.29 -1.07
C LYS A 159 8.74 15.67 -1.77
N LYS A 160 8.96 14.80 -2.76
CA LYS A 160 7.90 14.12 -3.50
C LYS A 160 7.19 13.05 -2.67
N ILE A 161 7.92 12.39 -1.78
CA ILE A 161 7.39 11.37 -0.88
C ILE A 161 6.56 12.01 0.25
N ARG A 162 6.87 13.24 0.65
CA ARG A 162 6.06 13.99 1.64
C ARG A 162 4.65 14.34 1.14
N GLU A 163 4.41 14.26 -0.16
CA GLU A 163 3.09 14.48 -0.74
C GLU A 163 2.20 13.21 -0.70
N LEU A 164 2.79 12.03 -0.40
CA LEU A 164 2.09 10.78 -0.16
C LEU A 164 1.46 10.76 1.23
#